data_c4094421324bd692e2d766aca96ce0df
#
_entry.id   c4094421324bd692e2d766aca96ce0df
#
_cell.length_a   1.000
_cell.length_b   1.000
_cell.length_c   1.000
_cell.angle_alpha   90.00
_cell.angle_beta   90.00
_cell.angle_gamma   90.00
#
_symmetry.space_group_name_H-M   'P 1'
#
loop_
_entity.id
_entity.type
_entity.pdbx_description
1 polymer ?
#
loop_
_entity_poly.entity_id
_entity_poly.type
_entity_poly.pdbx_seq_one_letter_code
_entity_poly.pdbx_strand_id
1 'polypeptide(L)'
;MIELLVVIAIAAILMLVAAPSFRTFMNNTRLSSTSSKLLTDLNIARSEAIKRNSRMLVCVRNTAGNDCAAGTNWAPGWLVCYDNETSSTPGNGIPDGKCDAVPSGGSNVNPIVLGSALSNTLTLLGPSAAIRFNPNGSQGVPGAGTAATLVLSLNPSTGITRTVTVAATGRISKQ
;
A
#
# COMPACT_ATOMS: atom_id res chain seq x y z
N MET A 1 51.26 -18.61 12.45
CA MET A 1 50.21 -18.63 13.52
C MET A 1 49.80 -17.21 13.93
N ILE A 2 50.73 -16.33 14.30
CA ILE A 2 50.41 -14.95 14.73
C ILE A 2 49.76 -14.12 13.61
N GLU A 3 50.18 -14.33 12.39
CA GLU A 3 49.69 -13.63 11.22
C GLU A 3 48.16 -13.87 11.00
N LEU A 4 47.70 -15.09 11.20
CA LEU A 4 46.27 -15.45 11.09
C LEU A 4 45.46 -14.77 12.23
N LEU A 5 46.00 -14.70 13.43
CA LEU A 5 45.34 -14.01 14.55
C LEU A 5 45.15 -12.51 14.27
N VAL A 6 46.18 -11.86 13.71
CA VAL A 6 46.11 -10.44 13.35
C VAL A 6 45.06 -10.18 12.26
N VAL A 7 45.02 -11.04 11.23
CA VAL A 7 44.01 -10.94 10.15
C VAL A 7 42.58 -11.05 10.70
N ILE A 8 42.33 -12.04 11.58
CA ILE A 8 41.01 -12.22 12.20
C ILE A 8 40.65 -11.03 13.08
N ALA A 9 41.58 -10.48 13.85
CA ALA A 9 41.35 -9.32 14.69
C ALA A 9 40.98 -8.07 13.87
N ILE A 10 41.66 -7.81 12.76
CA ILE A 10 41.34 -6.70 11.87
C ILE A 10 39.96 -6.93 11.19
N ALA A 11 39.68 -8.15 10.74
CA ALA A 11 38.40 -8.47 10.13
C ALA A 11 37.23 -8.28 11.11
N ALA A 12 37.41 -8.67 12.38
CA ALA A 12 36.40 -8.47 13.42
C ALA A 12 36.09 -6.99 13.67
N ILE A 13 37.12 -6.13 13.71
CA ILE A 13 36.96 -4.68 13.90
C ILE A 13 36.20 -4.08 12.70
N LEU A 14 36.56 -4.46 11.48
CA LEU A 14 35.88 -3.98 10.27
C LEU A 14 34.41 -4.41 10.23
N MET A 15 34.08 -5.63 10.64
CA MET A 15 32.69 -6.12 10.71
C MET A 15 31.85 -5.33 11.71
N LEU A 16 32.41 -4.92 12.84
CA LEU A 16 31.69 -4.13 13.85
C LEU A 16 31.25 -2.77 13.31
N VAL A 17 32.04 -2.16 12.44
CA VAL A 17 31.71 -0.86 11.82
C VAL A 17 30.76 -1.02 10.63
N ALA A 18 30.92 -2.08 9.84
CA ALA A 18 30.13 -2.31 8.63
C ALA A 18 28.69 -2.73 8.93
N ALA A 19 28.46 -3.52 9.98
CA ALA A 19 27.15 -4.11 10.27
C ALA A 19 26.01 -3.08 10.50
N PRO A 20 26.19 -2.00 11.29
CA PRO A 20 25.11 -1.03 11.51
C PRO A 20 24.75 -0.25 10.22
N SER A 21 25.74 0.09 9.42
CA SER A 21 25.54 0.79 8.14
C SER A 21 24.74 -0.05 7.15
N PHE A 22 25.02 -1.35 7.07
CA PHE A 22 24.31 -2.29 6.20
C PHE A 22 22.82 -2.45 6.59
N ARG A 23 22.51 -2.52 7.88
CA ARG A 23 21.14 -2.59 8.36
C ARG A 23 20.31 -1.36 7.95
N THR A 24 20.89 -0.17 8.10
CA THR A 24 20.25 1.09 7.71
C THR A 24 20.00 1.11 6.21
N PHE A 25 20.98 0.71 5.40
CA PHE A 25 20.83 0.60 3.95
C PHE A 25 19.70 -0.36 3.55
N MET A 26 19.65 -1.55 4.13
CA MET A 26 18.60 -2.54 3.84
C MET A 26 17.20 -2.03 4.21
N ASN A 27 17.08 -1.36 5.35
CA ASN A 27 15.80 -0.79 5.79
C ASN A 27 15.34 0.34 4.86
N ASN A 28 16.24 1.21 4.43
CA ASN A 28 15.93 2.27 3.46
C ASN A 28 15.51 1.71 2.11
N THR A 29 16.16 0.65 1.65
CA THR A 29 15.82 -0.05 0.42
C THR A 29 14.42 -0.66 0.51
N ARG A 30 14.08 -1.31 1.62
CA ARG A 30 12.73 -1.86 1.87
C ARG A 30 11.68 -0.75 1.88
N LEU A 31 11.94 0.37 2.56
CA LEU A 31 11.04 1.52 2.60
C LEU A 31 10.78 2.07 1.20
N SER A 32 11.84 2.27 0.42
CA SER A 32 11.75 2.75 -0.96
C SER A 32 10.99 1.79 -1.87
N SER A 33 11.29 0.50 -1.79
CA SER A 33 10.63 -0.56 -2.57
C SER A 33 9.14 -0.65 -2.25
N THR A 34 8.77 -0.65 -0.96
CA THR A 34 7.37 -0.70 -0.53
C THR A 34 6.59 0.52 -0.97
N SER A 35 7.18 1.72 -0.85
CA SER A 35 6.54 2.95 -1.31
C SER A 35 6.33 2.98 -2.82
N SER A 36 7.28 2.43 -3.59
CA SER A 36 7.16 2.32 -5.04
C SER A 36 6.10 1.30 -5.45
N LYS A 37 6.00 0.17 -4.73
CA LYS A 37 4.94 -0.82 -4.94
C LYS A 37 3.56 -0.21 -4.67
N LEU A 38 3.39 0.47 -3.55
CA LEU A 38 2.13 1.15 -3.22
C LEU A 38 1.73 2.16 -4.30
N LEU A 39 2.69 2.97 -4.78
CA LEU A 39 2.45 3.92 -5.87
C LEU A 39 2.02 3.21 -7.16
N THR A 40 2.64 2.10 -7.50
CA THR A 40 2.27 1.28 -8.66
C THR A 40 0.86 0.73 -8.52
N ASP A 41 0.51 0.16 -7.37
CA ASP A 41 -0.80 -0.44 -7.11
C ASP A 41 -1.92 0.62 -7.14
N LEU A 42 -1.66 1.82 -6.63
CA LEU A 42 -2.58 2.98 -6.75
C LEU A 42 -2.78 3.40 -8.22
N ASN A 43 -1.72 3.43 -9.02
CA ASN A 43 -1.81 3.72 -10.45
C ASN A 43 -2.57 2.63 -11.22
N ILE A 44 -2.40 1.35 -10.84
CA ILE A 44 -3.20 0.25 -11.38
C ILE A 44 -4.68 0.48 -11.06
N ALA A 45 -5.02 0.77 -9.80
CA ALA A 45 -6.40 1.04 -9.42
C ALA A 45 -7.02 2.17 -10.25
N ARG A 46 -6.29 3.27 -10.41
CA ARG A 46 -6.74 4.40 -11.24
C ARG A 46 -6.92 4.01 -12.70
N SER A 47 -5.95 3.31 -13.28
CA SER A 47 -6.01 2.90 -14.68
C SER A 47 -7.14 1.89 -14.95
N GLU A 48 -7.36 0.96 -14.04
CA GLU A 48 -8.47 0.00 -14.13
C GLU A 48 -9.83 0.69 -13.98
N ALA A 49 -9.94 1.71 -13.11
CA ALA A 49 -11.16 2.51 -13.00
C ALA A 49 -11.52 3.17 -14.34
N ILE A 50 -10.54 3.77 -15.03
CA ILE A 50 -10.73 4.41 -16.32
C ILE A 50 -11.04 3.38 -17.42
N LYS A 51 -10.21 2.32 -17.51
CA LYS A 51 -10.33 1.29 -18.57
C LYS A 51 -11.67 0.58 -18.55
N ARG A 52 -12.17 0.26 -17.35
CA ARG A 52 -13.38 -0.52 -17.18
C ARG A 52 -14.61 0.34 -16.94
N ASN A 53 -14.45 1.66 -16.94
CA ASN A 53 -15.50 2.63 -16.62
C ASN A 53 -16.24 2.25 -15.32
N SER A 54 -15.47 1.82 -14.30
CA SER A 54 -15.97 1.28 -13.04
C SER A 54 -15.23 1.93 -11.88
N ARG A 55 -15.87 1.95 -10.70
CA ARG A 55 -15.21 2.46 -9.49
C ARG A 55 -14.26 1.42 -8.93
N MET A 56 -13.09 1.87 -8.48
CA MET A 56 -12.08 1.05 -7.84
C MET A 56 -11.80 1.55 -6.44
N LEU A 57 -11.67 0.61 -5.51
CA LEU A 57 -11.20 0.85 -4.15
C LEU A 57 -9.76 0.42 -3.97
N VAL A 58 -9.05 1.18 -3.15
CA VAL A 58 -7.80 0.75 -2.50
C VAL A 58 -7.99 0.91 -1.01
N CYS A 59 -7.88 -0.17 -0.26
CA CYS A 59 -8.16 -0.20 1.17
C CYS A 59 -7.25 -1.15 1.92
N VAL A 60 -7.28 -1.07 3.25
CA VAL A 60 -6.66 -2.08 4.11
C VAL A 60 -7.36 -3.41 3.86
N ARG A 61 -6.59 -4.48 3.66
CA ARG A 61 -7.16 -5.80 3.50
C ARG A 61 -7.67 -6.37 4.83
N ASN A 62 -8.77 -7.09 4.80
CA ASN A 62 -9.23 -7.89 5.92
C ASN A 62 -8.33 -9.13 6.12
N THR A 63 -8.53 -9.88 7.18
CA THR A 63 -7.76 -11.09 7.51
C THR A 63 -7.88 -12.17 6.42
N ALA A 64 -9.05 -12.30 5.80
CA ALA A 64 -9.30 -13.25 4.71
C ALA A 64 -8.66 -12.79 3.37
N GLY A 65 -8.32 -11.50 3.23
CA GLY A 65 -7.70 -10.95 2.01
C GLY A 65 -8.66 -10.75 0.84
N ASN A 66 -9.95 -10.73 1.08
CA ASN A 66 -10.99 -10.64 0.04
C ASN A 66 -11.88 -9.41 0.14
N ASP A 67 -11.75 -8.60 1.19
CA ASP A 67 -12.56 -7.40 1.41
C ASP A 67 -11.79 -6.33 2.20
N CYS A 68 -12.34 -5.13 2.24
CA CYS A 68 -11.84 -4.00 2.98
C CYS A 68 -12.02 -4.16 4.49
N ALA A 69 -10.99 -3.84 5.25
CA ALA A 69 -11.06 -3.63 6.68
C ALA A 69 -11.06 -2.14 7.00
N ALA A 70 -11.75 -1.75 8.07
CA ALA A 70 -11.68 -0.39 8.59
C ALA A 70 -10.40 -0.18 9.39
N GLY A 71 -9.81 1.01 9.30
CA GLY A 71 -8.68 1.41 10.14
C GLY A 71 -7.63 2.21 9.41
N THR A 72 -6.79 2.89 10.18
CA THR A 72 -5.70 3.73 9.68
C THR A 72 -4.38 2.97 9.55
N ASN A 73 -4.29 1.76 10.10
CA ASN A 73 -3.11 0.91 10.01
C ASN A 73 -3.16 0.04 8.76
N TRP A 74 -2.35 0.37 7.76
CA TRP A 74 -2.25 -0.34 6.50
C TRP A 74 -1.12 -1.39 6.47
N ALA A 75 -0.45 -1.62 7.60
CA ALA A 75 0.63 -2.62 7.72
C ALA A 75 0.18 -4.07 7.43
N PRO A 76 -1.08 -4.50 7.69
CA PRO A 76 -1.55 -5.82 7.26
C PRO A 76 -1.52 -6.04 5.74
N GLY A 77 -1.35 -4.98 4.97
CA GLY A 77 -1.39 -4.94 3.52
C GLY A 77 -2.63 -4.24 3.00
N TRP A 78 -2.70 -4.09 1.69
CA TRP A 78 -3.81 -3.44 1.00
C TRP A 78 -4.33 -4.31 -0.12
N LEU A 79 -5.50 -3.99 -0.61
CA LEU A 79 -6.07 -4.60 -1.80
C LEU A 79 -6.67 -3.55 -2.72
N VAL A 80 -6.76 -3.90 -4.00
CA VAL A 80 -7.44 -3.13 -5.04
C VAL A 80 -8.60 -3.95 -5.55
N CYS A 81 -9.81 -3.41 -5.47
CA CYS A 81 -11.03 -4.13 -5.85
C CYS A 81 -12.07 -3.20 -6.48
N TYR A 82 -13.14 -3.79 -7.00
CA TYR A 82 -14.28 -3.06 -7.49
C TYR A 82 -15.19 -2.57 -6.35
N ASP A 83 -15.90 -1.43 -6.58
CA ASP A 83 -16.89 -0.85 -5.68
C ASP A 83 -18.03 -0.25 -6.53
N ASN A 84 -18.85 -1.09 -7.09
CA ASN A 84 -19.90 -0.69 -8.01
C ASN A 84 -21.32 -0.88 -7.47
N GLU A 85 -21.46 -1.59 -6.34
CA GLU A 85 -22.78 -1.93 -5.80
C GLU A 85 -22.75 -1.99 -4.27
N THR A 86 -23.90 -1.94 -3.63
CA THR A 86 -24.00 -2.18 -2.19
C THR A 86 -24.16 -3.67 -1.92
N SER A 87 -23.52 -4.16 -0.86
CA SER A 87 -23.64 -5.56 -0.41
C SER A 87 -25.09 -5.99 -0.13
N SER A 88 -25.97 -5.02 0.19
CA SER A 88 -27.40 -5.27 0.45
C SER A 88 -28.27 -5.30 -0.81
N THR A 89 -27.77 -4.75 -1.92
CA THR A 89 -28.53 -4.64 -3.18
C THR A 89 -27.56 -4.76 -4.35
N PRO A 90 -27.20 -5.99 -4.74
CA PRO A 90 -26.33 -6.23 -5.88
C PRO A 90 -26.92 -5.62 -7.17
N GLY A 91 -26.05 -5.01 -7.99
CA GLY A 91 -26.43 -4.41 -9.27
C GLY A 91 -27.03 -3.01 -9.19
N ASN A 92 -27.10 -2.37 -8.02
CA ASN A 92 -27.66 -1.02 -7.89
C ASN A 92 -26.71 0.12 -8.32
N GLY A 93 -25.44 -0.19 -8.59
CA GLY A 93 -24.44 0.79 -8.99
C GLY A 93 -24.04 1.81 -7.90
N ILE A 94 -24.47 1.60 -6.66
CA ILE A 94 -24.17 2.48 -5.52
C ILE A 94 -23.00 1.91 -4.73
N PRO A 95 -21.86 2.64 -4.64
CA PRO A 95 -20.68 2.16 -3.94
C PRO A 95 -20.88 2.18 -2.42
N ASP A 96 -20.56 1.09 -1.75
CA ASP A 96 -20.64 0.97 -0.28
C ASP A 96 -19.29 0.94 0.44
N GLY A 97 -18.18 0.97 -0.30
CA GLY A 97 -16.84 0.93 0.25
C GLY A 97 -16.33 -0.47 0.57
N LYS A 98 -17.00 -1.49 0.05
CA LYS A 98 -16.58 -2.89 0.12
C LYS A 98 -16.18 -3.41 -1.25
N CYS A 99 -15.55 -4.56 -1.25
CA CYS A 99 -15.12 -5.20 -2.49
C CYS A 99 -16.26 -5.99 -3.12
N ASP A 100 -16.62 -5.61 -4.33
CA ASP A 100 -17.68 -6.25 -5.11
C ASP A 100 -17.15 -7.28 -6.11
N ALA A 101 -18.02 -8.16 -6.59
CA ALA A 101 -17.73 -9.05 -7.71
C ALA A 101 -17.53 -8.25 -9.01
N VAL A 102 -16.77 -8.81 -9.95
CA VAL A 102 -16.58 -8.19 -11.27
C VAL A 102 -17.91 -8.11 -12.02
N PRO A 103 -18.30 -6.95 -12.59
CA PRO A 103 -19.62 -6.76 -13.20
C PRO A 103 -19.99 -7.68 -14.38
N SER A 104 -19.08 -8.47 -14.88
CA SER A 104 -19.28 -9.28 -16.12
C SER A 104 -19.50 -10.77 -15.88
N GLY A 105 -20.13 -11.20 -14.78
CA GLY A 105 -20.50 -12.62 -14.60
C GLY A 105 -19.32 -13.61 -14.55
N GLY A 106 -18.10 -13.11 -14.46
CA GLY A 106 -16.92 -13.92 -14.25
C GLY A 106 -16.76 -14.30 -12.79
N SER A 107 -16.39 -15.53 -12.53
CA SER A 107 -16.01 -16.01 -11.20
C SER A 107 -15.18 -14.97 -10.45
N ASN A 108 -15.73 -14.48 -9.37
CA ASN A 108 -15.13 -13.73 -8.27
C ASN A 108 -13.61 -13.55 -8.31
N VAL A 109 -13.09 -12.75 -9.21
CA VAL A 109 -11.70 -12.30 -9.15
C VAL A 109 -11.70 -10.92 -8.49
N ASN A 110 -11.93 -10.94 -7.22
CA ASN A 110 -11.71 -9.82 -6.34
C ASN A 110 -10.82 -10.31 -5.21
N PRO A 111 -9.68 -9.71 -4.96
CA PRO A 111 -9.17 -8.43 -5.44
C PRO A 111 -8.37 -8.52 -6.77
N ILE A 112 -8.28 -7.38 -7.49
CA ILE A 112 -7.43 -7.24 -8.70
C ILE A 112 -5.95 -7.24 -8.30
N VAL A 113 -5.63 -6.60 -7.18
CA VAL A 113 -4.29 -6.58 -6.59
C VAL A 113 -4.41 -6.90 -5.11
N LEU A 114 -3.54 -7.80 -4.66
CA LEU A 114 -3.38 -8.13 -3.25
C LEU A 114 -1.98 -7.71 -2.80
N GLY A 115 -1.90 -6.65 -2.01
CA GLY A 115 -0.67 -6.20 -1.36
C GLY A 115 -0.32 -7.11 -0.19
N SER A 116 0.94 -7.48 -0.10
CA SER A 116 1.44 -8.29 1.02
C SER A 116 1.50 -7.48 2.32
N ALA A 117 1.38 -8.16 3.45
CA ALA A 117 1.66 -7.55 4.74
C ALA A 117 3.10 -7.00 4.79
N LEU A 118 3.27 -5.87 5.46
CA LEU A 118 4.57 -5.26 5.65
C LEU A 118 5.39 -6.06 6.68
N SER A 119 6.71 -5.96 6.55
CA SER A 119 7.61 -6.48 7.61
C SER A 119 7.44 -5.67 8.90
N ASN A 120 7.72 -6.30 10.05
CA ASN A 120 7.62 -5.66 11.36
C ASN A 120 8.52 -4.40 11.54
N THR A 121 9.42 -4.16 10.59
CA THR A 121 10.28 -2.96 10.56
C THR A 121 9.62 -1.76 9.88
N LEU A 122 8.45 -1.95 9.27
CA LEU A 122 7.73 -0.91 8.53
C LEU A 122 6.34 -0.69 9.14
N THR A 123 5.94 0.56 9.21
CA THR A 123 4.56 0.98 9.50
C THR A 123 4.00 1.74 8.31
N LEU A 124 2.76 1.52 7.99
CA LEU A 124 2.03 2.27 6.97
C LEU A 124 0.74 2.78 7.56
N LEU A 125 0.63 4.08 7.66
CA LEU A 125 -0.57 4.78 8.11
C LEU A 125 -1.24 5.44 6.91
N GLY A 126 -2.55 5.32 6.84
CA GLY A 126 -3.36 5.89 5.78
C GLY A 126 -4.72 6.36 6.28
N PRO A 127 -5.59 6.78 5.36
CA PRO A 127 -6.95 7.15 5.73
C PRO A 127 -7.71 5.96 6.32
N SER A 128 -8.63 6.23 7.23
CA SER A 128 -9.51 5.20 7.81
C SER A 128 -10.55 4.67 6.81
N ALA A 129 -10.89 5.48 5.82
CA ALA A 129 -11.73 5.10 4.70
C ALA A 129 -10.90 4.62 3.52
N ALA A 130 -11.48 3.78 2.69
CA ALA A 130 -10.87 3.34 1.45
C ALA A 130 -10.62 4.53 0.49
N ILE A 131 -9.56 4.46 -0.29
CA ILE A 131 -9.29 5.40 -1.38
C ILE A 131 -10.07 4.91 -2.60
N ARG A 132 -10.99 5.71 -3.11
CA ARG A 132 -11.79 5.36 -4.30
C ARG A 132 -11.29 6.12 -5.52
N PHE A 133 -11.20 5.43 -6.64
CA PHE A 133 -11.02 6.03 -7.94
C PHE A 133 -12.31 5.91 -8.76
N ASN A 134 -12.78 7.03 -9.29
CA ASN A 134 -13.93 7.10 -10.17
C ASN A 134 -13.56 6.74 -11.62
N PRO A 135 -14.55 6.43 -12.48
CA PRO A 135 -14.32 6.12 -13.89
C PRO A 135 -13.58 7.21 -14.68
N ASN A 136 -13.69 8.47 -14.26
CA ASN A 136 -12.95 9.59 -14.86
C ASN A 136 -11.52 9.73 -14.33
N GLY A 137 -11.05 8.81 -13.47
CA GLY A 137 -9.72 8.81 -12.87
C GLY A 137 -9.53 9.79 -11.71
N SER A 138 -10.58 10.50 -11.28
CA SER A 138 -10.53 11.34 -10.09
C SER A 138 -10.62 10.48 -8.82
N GLN A 139 -10.11 11.01 -7.71
CA GLN A 139 -10.34 10.41 -6.41
C GLN A 139 -11.78 10.71 -5.97
N GLY A 140 -12.54 9.66 -5.65
CA GLY A 140 -13.79 9.76 -4.93
C GLY A 140 -13.56 9.29 -3.49
N VAL A 141 -13.69 10.18 -2.52
CA VAL A 141 -13.70 9.77 -1.11
C VAL A 141 -15.15 9.58 -0.70
N PRO A 142 -15.51 8.52 0.05
CA PRO A 142 -16.73 8.56 0.81
C PRO A 142 -16.62 9.72 1.82
N GLY A 143 -17.18 10.89 1.50
CA GLY A 143 -17.27 12.00 2.44
C GLY A 143 -16.50 13.29 2.14
N ALA A 144 -16.04 13.56 0.94
CA ALA A 144 -15.59 14.87 0.43
C ALA A 144 -14.11 14.95 0.01
N GLY A 145 -13.90 15.34 -1.17
CA GLY A 145 -12.90 16.18 -1.87
C GLY A 145 -11.49 16.42 -1.30
N THR A 146 -11.08 15.76 -0.26
CA THR A 146 -9.76 15.89 0.36
C THR A 146 -8.78 14.84 -0.17
N ALA A 147 -7.54 15.25 -0.39
CA ALA A 147 -6.48 14.33 -0.80
C ALA A 147 -6.26 13.23 0.26
N ALA A 148 -6.13 11.99 -0.18
CA ALA A 148 -5.74 10.89 0.69
C ALA A 148 -4.21 10.85 0.84
N THR A 149 -3.72 10.72 2.06
CA THR A 149 -2.29 10.66 2.36
C THR A 149 -1.97 9.35 3.07
N LEU A 150 -0.98 8.64 2.55
CA LEU A 150 -0.42 7.45 3.17
C LEU A 150 1.01 7.76 3.61
N VAL A 151 1.33 7.49 4.86
CA VAL A 151 2.66 7.70 5.43
C VAL A 151 3.30 6.36 5.74
N LEU A 152 4.35 6.04 5.04
CA LEU A 152 5.18 4.85 5.27
C LEU A 152 6.42 5.26 6.06
N SER A 153 6.66 4.61 7.19
CA SER A 153 7.81 4.88 8.06
C SER A 153 8.50 3.61 8.53
N LEU A 154 9.74 3.76 8.98
CA LEU A 154 10.48 2.69 9.66
C LEU A 154 10.06 2.58 11.13
N ASN A 155 9.96 1.35 11.63
CA ASN A 155 9.67 1.05 13.04
C ASN A 155 10.89 0.33 13.69
N PRO A 156 11.46 0.81 14.80
CA PRO A 156 11.13 2.05 15.49
C PRO A 156 11.48 3.28 14.64
N SER A 157 10.77 4.36 14.87
CA SER A 157 10.89 5.60 14.08
C SER A 157 12.34 6.09 14.03
N THR A 158 12.97 5.98 12.88
CA THR A 158 14.30 6.52 12.60
C THR A 158 14.22 7.94 12.01
N GLY A 159 13.02 8.53 11.99
CA GLY A 159 12.75 9.81 11.33
C GLY A 159 12.67 9.73 9.80
N ILE A 160 12.95 8.58 9.20
CA ILE A 160 12.87 8.40 7.75
C ILE A 160 11.45 7.95 7.38
N THR A 161 10.77 8.79 6.64
CA THR A 161 9.41 8.54 6.14
C THR A 161 9.34 8.69 4.63
N ARG A 162 8.34 8.07 4.04
CA ARG A 162 7.93 8.29 2.64
C ARG A 162 6.44 8.54 2.63
N THR A 163 6.04 9.61 1.98
CA THR A 163 4.64 9.99 1.87
C THR A 163 4.15 9.75 0.46
N VAL A 164 3.03 9.04 0.33
CA VAL A 164 2.32 8.88 -0.94
C VAL A 164 1.00 9.61 -0.81
N THR A 165 0.76 10.55 -1.69
CA THR A 165 -0.43 11.40 -1.69
C THR A 165 -1.23 11.16 -2.97
N VAL A 166 -2.53 10.96 -2.81
CA VAL A 166 -3.50 10.91 -3.90
C VAL A 166 -4.33 12.19 -3.85
N ALA A 167 -4.14 13.07 -4.83
CA ALA A 167 -4.89 14.31 -4.92
C ALA A 167 -6.34 14.04 -5.35
N ALA A 168 -7.26 14.98 -5.10
CA ALA A 168 -8.67 14.88 -5.53
C ALA A 168 -8.82 14.65 -7.05
N THR A 169 -7.88 15.13 -7.85
CA THR A 169 -7.82 14.88 -9.31
C THR A 169 -7.39 13.46 -9.67
N GLY A 170 -7.07 12.62 -8.67
CA GLY A 170 -6.51 11.28 -8.84
C GLY A 170 -5.02 11.25 -9.18
N ARG A 171 -4.32 12.40 -9.13
CA ARG A 171 -2.85 12.41 -9.30
C ARG A 171 -2.20 11.79 -8.07
N ILE A 172 -1.30 10.83 -8.31
CA ILE A 172 -0.55 10.14 -7.27
C ILE A 172 0.88 10.68 -7.29
N SER A 173 1.39 11.06 -6.13
CA SER A 173 2.75 11.57 -5.96
C SER A 173 3.42 10.93 -4.75
N LYS A 174 4.75 10.79 -4.81
CA LYS A 174 5.60 10.28 -3.73
C LYS A 174 6.60 11.35 -3.33
N GLN A 175 6.76 11.55 -2.02
CA GLN A 175 7.77 12.40 -1.39
C GLN A 175 8.62 11.59 -0.40
#